data_ea18a149194ef29c50419bdffe6e6009
#
_entry.id   ea18a149194ef29c50419bdffe6e6009
#
_cell.length_a   1.000
_cell.length_b   1.000
_cell.length_c   1.000
_cell.angle_alpha   90.00
_cell.angle_beta   90.00
_cell.angle_gamma   90.00
#
_symmetry.space_group_name_H-M   'P 1'
#
loop_
_entity.id
_entity.type
_entity.pdbx_description
1 polymer ?
#
loop_
_entity_poly.entity_id
_entity_poly.type
_entity_poly.pdbx_seq_one_letter_code
_entity_poly.pdbx_strand_id
1 'polypeptide(L)'
;MLGSAEALDKYGGHSYSLSSYSSGRHKEPIVTHADKSSEPQIALTPAMFQVLLALGDEEKHGYAVLKDVEEQSGGEVRLSTGTLYAIIKRLLSEGLIKECRSRSLAVEDDQRRRYYRLTPLGRQLAMDEAERMERLIATAREKHLLKRLRPVHERQV
;
A
#
# COMPACT_ATOMS: atom_id res chain seq x y z
N MET A 1 -43.00 31.92 27.59
CA MET A 1 -43.22 30.46 27.59
C MET A 1 -43.10 29.97 26.17
N LEU A 2 -41.96 29.46 25.83
CA LEU A 2 -41.72 28.84 24.53
C LEU A 2 -41.00 27.50 24.79
N GLY A 3 -41.75 26.44 24.50
CA GLY A 3 -41.30 25.08 24.74
C GLY A 3 -40.28 24.63 23.69
N SER A 4 -39.17 24.13 24.16
CA SER A 4 -38.17 23.44 23.37
C SER A 4 -38.70 22.04 23.04
N ALA A 5 -38.86 21.75 21.76
CA ALA A 5 -39.13 20.39 21.28
C ALA A 5 -37.76 19.69 21.05
N GLU A 6 -37.43 18.81 21.99
CA GLU A 6 -36.36 17.82 21.76
C GLU A 6 -36.94 16.67 20.94
N ALA A 7 -36.44 16.52 19.72
CA ALA A 7 -36.62 15.30 18.95
C ALA A 7 -35.52 14.31 19.31
N LEU A 8 -35.87 13.27 20.06
CA LEU A 8 -35.00 12.12 20.30
C LEU A 8 -34.91 11.30 19.03
N ASP A 9 -33.72 11.27 18.45
CA ASP A 9 -33.39 10.35 17.35
C ASP A 9 -33.12 8.95 17.92
N LYS A 10 -33.72 7.96 17.29
CA LYS A 10 -33.75 6.54 17.68
C LYS A 10 -32.48 5.77 17.34
N TYR A 11 -31.47 6.43 16.78
CA TYR A 11 -30.20 5.81 16.42
C TYR A 11 -29.03 6.61 16.96
N GLY A 12 -28.56 6.24 18.14
CA GLY A 12 -27.21 6.44 18.71
C GLY A 12 -26.44 7.69 18.32
N GLY A 13 -26.63 8.78 19.08
CA GLY A 13 -25.63 9.70 19.56
C GLY A 13 -24.63 10.34 18.59
N HIS A 14 -25.01 11.44 17.92
CA HIS A 14 -24.08 12.51 17.59
C HIS A 14 -24.79 13.84 17.69
N SER A 15 -24.37 14.66 18.65
CA SER A 15 -24.86 16.03 18.83
C SER A 15 -24.17 16.94 17.80
N TYR A 16 -24.96 17.62 16.96
CA TYR A 16 -24.49 18.64 16.04
C TYR A 16 -24.70 20.01 16.68
N SER A 17 -23.62 20.76 16.86
CA SER A 17 -23.67 22.16 17.26
C SER A 17 -23.91 23.05 16.03
N LEU A 18 -25.08 23.66 15.94
CA LEU A 18 -25.42 24.68 14.97
C LEU A 18 -24.88 26.02 15.42
N SER A 19 -23.75 26.45 14.90
CA SER A 19 -23.31 27.84 15.03
C SER A 19 -23.90 28.65 13.86
N SER A 20 -24.73 29.63 14.20
CA SER A 20 -25.39 30.55 13.30
C SER A 20 -24.36 31.53 12.69
N TYR A 21 -24.13 31.44 11.37
CA TYR A 21 -23.47 32.48 10.59
C TYR A 21 -24.45 33.13 9.62
N SER A 22 -24.65 34.42 9.85
CA SER A 22 -25.45 35.33 9.02
C SER A 22 -24.67 35.78 7.78
N SER A 23 -25.40 35.86 6.68
CA SER A 23 -25.17 36.69 5.49
C SER A 23 -24.18 36.26 4.42
N GLY A 24 -24.69 35.88 3.29
CA GLY A 24 -24.20 36.29 1.97
C GLY A 24 -23.39 35.30 1.17
N ARG A 25 -24.06 34.74 0.15
CA ARG A 25 -23.57 33.94 -0.98
C ARG A 25 -23.59 32.42 -0.76
N HIS A 26 -24.42 31.78 -1.55
CA HIS A 26 -24.53 30.33 -1.69
C HIS A 26 -23.16 29.72 -1.98
N LYS A 27 -22.52 29.20 -0.92
CA LYS A 27 -21.51 28.17 -1.03
C LYS A 27 -22.14 26.92 -0.49
N GLU A 28 -22.31 25.93 -1.35
CA GLU A 28 -22.72 24.59 -0.94
C GLU A 28 -21.79 24.09 0.19
N PRO A 29 -22.31 23.44 1.23
CA PRO A 29 -21.47 22.92 2.28
C PRO A 29 -20.56 21.85 1.65
N ILE A 30 -19.26 22.09 1.70
CA ILE A 30 -18.27 21.05 1.45
C ILE A 30 -18.51 20.02 2.55
N VAL A 31 -19.18 18.92 2.20
CA VAL A 31 -19.28 17.73 3.06
C VAL A 31 -17.88 17.14 3.12
N THR A 32 -17.08 17.63 4.05
CA THR A 32 -15.86 16.93 4.44
C THR A 32 -16.31 15.64 5.10
N HIS A 33 -16.27 14.55 4.35
CA HIS A 33 -16.32 13.24 4.93
C HIS A 33 -15.16 13.19 5.94
N ALA A 34 -15.47 13.26 7.22
CA ALA A 34 -14.52 13.00 8.29
C ALA A 34 -14.06 11.55 8.08
N ASP A 35 -12.87 11.45 7.54
CA ASP A 35 -12.20 10.20 7.24
C ASP A 35 -12.01 9.40 8.53
N LYS A 36 -12.54 8.18 8.52
CA LYS A 36 -12.45 7.19 9.60
C LYS A 36 -11.06 6.56 9.71
N SER A 37 -10.00 7.25 9.35
CA SER A 37 -8.65 6.66 9.36
C SER A 37 -7.61 7.61 9.92
N SER A 38 -7.68 7.90 11.23
CA SER A 38 -6.52 8.41 11.98
C SER A 38 -5.63 7.28 12.52
N GLU A 39 -5.67 6.11 11.90
CA GLU A 39 -4.58 5.15 12.05
C GLU A 39 -3.39 5.64 11.21
N PRO A 40 -2.15 5.63 11.74
CA PRO A 40 -0.99 6.05 10.95
C PRO A 40 -0.88 5.15 9.73
N GLN A 41 -1.32 5.65 8.58
CA GLN A 41 -1.19 4.93 7.32
C GLN A 41 0.30 4.76 7.03
N ILE A 42 0.76 3.51 7.02
CA ILE A 42 2.11 3.17 6.61
C ILE A 42 2.25 3.55 5.15
N ALA A 43 2.96 4.66 4.89
CA ALA A 43 3.21 5.09 3.52
C ALA A 43 4.26 4.17 2.88
N LEU A 44 3.86 3.36 1.92
CA LEU A 44 4.77 2.55 1.11
C LEU A 44 5.49 3.43 0.10
N THR A 45 6.82 3.35 0.09
CA THR A 45 7.59 3.87 -1.05
C THR A 45 7.52 2.88 -2.22
N PRO A 46 7.75 3.33 -3.47
CA PRO A 46 7.76 2.41 -4.62
C PRO A 46 8.73 1.23 -4.43
N ALA A 47 9.90 1.48 -3.85
CA ALA A 47 10.88 0.42 -3.58
C ALA A 47 10.40 -0.57 -2.50
N MET A 48 9.73 -0.09 -1.45
CA MET A 48 9.12 -0.97 -0.43
C MET A 48 8.02 -1.84 -1.05
N PHE A 49 7.18 -1.26 -1.89
CA PHE A 49 6.13 -2.00 -2.58
C PHE A 49 6.71 -3.11 -3.48
N GLN A 50 7.78 -2.83 -4.22
CA GLN A 50 8.44 -3.85 -5.03
C GLN A 50 9.04 -5.00 -4.20
N VAL A 51 9.59 -4.70 -3.02
CA VAL A 51 10.05 -5.75 -2.09
C VAL A 51 8.88 -6.59 -1.57
N LEU A 52 7.72 -5.98 -1.27
CA LEU A 52 6.52 -6.73 -0.88
C LEU A 52 6.02 -7.61 -2.03
N LEU A 53 6.03 -7.12 -3.28
CA LEU A 53 5.66 -7.90 -4.46
C LEU A 53 6.59 -9.10 -4.63
N ALA A 54 7.91 -8.92 -4.49
CA ALA A 54 8.90 -10.00 -4.59
C ALA A 54 8.68 -11.12 -3.54
N LEU A 55 8.06 -10.78 -2.39
CA LEU A 55 7.70 -11.71 -1.32
C LEU A 55 6.25 -12.20 -1.41
N GLY A 56 5.53 -11.86 -2.48
CA GLY A 56 4.10 -12.13 -2.63
C GLY A 56 3.76 -13.62 -2.66
N ASP A 57 4.56 -14.41 -3.33
CA ASP A 57 4.28 -15.82 -3.61
C ASP A 57 4.87 -16.75 -2.55
N GLU A 58 6.11 -16.51 -2.16
CA GLU A 58 6.88 -17.41 -1.31
C GLU A 58 7.88 -16.68 -0.40
N GLU A 59 8.48 -17.43 0.52
CA GLU A 59 9.57 -16.95 1.35
C GLU A 59 10.88 -16.89 0.55
N LYS A 60 11.62 -15.78 0.67
CA LYS A 60 12.88 -15.55 -0.07
C LYS A 60 13.94 -14.96 0.83
N HIS A 61 15.21 -15.31 0.54
CA HIS A 61 16.35 -14.64 1.16
C HIS A 61 16.67 -13.32 0.45
N GLY A 62 17.39 -12.42 1.13
CA GLY A 62 17.63 -11.06 0.63
C GLY A 62 18.17 -10.97 -0.80
N TYR A 63 19.10 -11.86 -1.20
CA TYR A 63 19.64 -11.85 -2.56
C TYR A 63 18.59 -12.24 -3.61
N ALA A 64 17.71 -13.21 -3.32
CA ALA A 64 16.61 -13.56 -4.22
C ALA A 64 15.64 -12.39 -4.38
N VAL A 65 15.32 -11.69 -3.29
CA VAL A 65 14.48 -10.46 -3.34
C VAL A 65 15.11 -9.40 -4.24
N LEU A 66 16.45 -9.19 -4.15
CA LEU A 66 17.16 -8.26 -5.03
C LEU A 66 16.95 -8.58 -6.52
N LYS A 67 17.14 -9.84 -6.86
CA LYS A 67 17.02 -10.34 -8.24
C LYS A 67 15.59 -10.17 -8.75
N ASP A 68 14.60 -10.56 -7.94
CA ASP A 68 13.20 -10.45 -8.31
C ASP A 68 12.77 -8.99 -8.51
N VAL A 69 13.24 -8.05 -7.67
CA VAL A 69 12.96 -6.61 -7.85
C VAL A 69 13.53 -6.10 -9.17
N GLU A 70 14.74 -6.51 -9.55
CA GLU A 70 15.32 -6.14 -10.84
C GLU A 70 14.54 -6.75 -12.01
N GLU A 71 14.18 -8.03 -11.93
CA GLU A 71 13.44 -8.73 -12.98
C GLU A 71 12.02 -8.16 -13.17
N GLN A 72 11.24 -8.00 -12.10
CA GLN A 72 9.86 -7.49 -12.18
C GLN A 72 9.78 -6.03 -12.63
N SER A 73 10.85 -5.24 -12.42
CA SER A 73 10.94 -3.87 -12.91
C SER A 73 11.50 -3.77 -14.34
N GLY A 74 11.81 -4.90 -14.97
CA GLY A 74 12.48 -4.89 -16.28
C GLY A 74 13.88 -4.28 -16.25
N GLY A 75 14.55 -4.30 -15.08
CA GLY A 75 15.88 -3.73 -14.87
C GLY A 75 15.89 -2.22 -14.56
N GLU A 76 14.72 -1.58 -14.50
CA GLU A 76 14.63 -0.15 -14.19
C GLU A 76 14.95 0.15 -12.71
N VAL A 77 14.64 -0.78 -11.81
CA VAL A 77 14.92 -0.64 -10.38
C VAL A 77 16.04 -1.58 -9.98
N ARG A 78 17.18 -1.00 -9.60
CA ARG A 78 18.33 -1.71 -9.06
C ARG A 78 18.60 -1.25 -7.65
N LEU A 79 18.31 -2.12 -6.69
CA LEU A 79 18.59 -1.83 -5.28
C LEU A 79 20.02 -2.25 -4.95
N SER A 80 20.77 -1.40 -4.24
CA SER A 80 21.99 -1.86 -3.59
C SER A 80 21.66 -2.79 -2.41
N THR A 81 22.58 -3.65 -2.03
CA THR A 81 22.43 -4.51 -0.86
C THR A 81 22.09 -3.71 0.39
N GLY A 82 22.78 -2.58 0.61
CA GLY A 82 22.52 -1.70 1.75
C GLY A 82 21.10 -1.12 1.72
N THR A 83 20.63 -0.66 0.56
CA THR A 83 19.27 -0.14 0.40
C THR A 83 18.22 -1.24 0.66
N LEU A 84 18.41 -2.44 0.13
CA LEU A 84 17.51 -3.55 0.40
C LEU A 84 17.41 -3.85 1.90
N TYR A 85 18.53 -3.98 2.60
CA TYR A 85 18.48 -4.30 4.03
C TYR A 85 17.91 -3.16 4.88
N ALA A 86 18.05 -1.90 4.47
CA ALA A 86 17.36 -0.78 5.11
C ALA A 86 15.83 -0.90 4.93
N ILE A 87 15.37 -1.25 3.73
CA ILE A 87 13.95 -1.51 3.46
C ILE A 87 13.45 -2.70 4.28
N ILE A 88 14.15 -3.83 4.26
CA ILE A 88 13.80 -5.02 5.04
C ILE A 88 13.67 -4.68 6.52
N LYS A 89 14.64 -3.95 7.09
CA LYS A 89 14.60 -3.53 8.49
C LYS A 89 13.35 -2.70 8.79
N ARG A 90 12.98 -1.80 7.91
CA ARG A 90 11.78 -0.98 8.06
C ARG A 90 10.51 -1.83 7.97
N LEU A 91 10.40 -2.71 6.97
CA LEU A 91 9.25 -3.60 6.81
C LEU A 91 9.08 -4.56 8.00
N LEU A 92 10.18 -5.02 8.59
CA LEU A 92 10.17 -5.82 9.83
C LEU A 92 9.66 -4.99 11.02
N SER A 93 10.15 -3.76 11.19
CA SER A 93 9.73 -2.88 12.30
C SER A 93 8.26 -2.47 12.20
N GLU A 94 7.72 -2.37 11.00
CA GLU A 94 6.30 -2.08 10.74
C GLU A 94 5.42 -3.35 10.75
N GLY A 95 6.01 -4.54 10.96
CA GLY A 95 5.28 -5.80 11.02
C GLY A 95 4.72 -6.27 9.67
N LEU A 96 5.21 -5.73 8.55
CA LEU A 96 4.72 -6.07 7.20
C LEU A 96 5.33 -7.37 6.68
N ILE A 97 6.54 -7.68 7.10
CA ILE A 97 7.22 -8.93 6.82
C ILE A 97 7.72 -9.54 8.12
N LYS A 98 8.04 -10.80 8.09
CA LYS A 98 8.70 -11.50 9.20
C LYS A 98 9.83 -12.39 8.71
N GLU A 99 10.83 -12.54 9.57
CA GLU A 99 11.90 -13.49 9.35
C GLU A 99 11.39 -14.92 9.59
N CYS A 100 11.82 -15.84 8.78
CA CYS A 100 11.51 -17.25 8.88
C CYS A 100 12.75 -18.11 8.58
N ARG A 101 12.71 -19.35 9.00
CA ARG A 101 13.74 -20.32 8.60
C ARG A 101 13.33 -20.93 7.28
N SER A 102 14.32 -21.18 6.40
CA SER A 102 14.04 -21.90 5.14
C SER A 102 13.36 -23.23 5.42
N ARG A 103 12.35 -23.54 4.60
CA ARG A 103 11.74 -24.89 4.57
C ARG A 103 12.60 -25.93 3.86
N SER A 104 13.58 -25.46 3.06
CA SER A 104 14.47 -26.34 2.32
C SER A 104 15.55 -26.89 3.26
N LEU A 105 15.38 -28.14 3.66
CA LEU A 105 16.34 -28.89 4.50
C LEU A 105 17.57 -29.41 3.71
N ALA A 106 17.75 -29.01 2.46
CA ALA A 106 18.58 -29.73 1.51
C ALA A 106 20.03 -29.23 1.37
N VAL A 107 20.39 -28.05 1.90
CA VAL A 107 21.76 -27.52 1.74
C VAL A 107 22.21 -26.83 3.02
N GLU A 108 23.37 -27.23 3.55
CA GLU A 108 23.97 -26.65 4.77
C GLU A 108 24.22 -25.13 4.67
N ASP A 109 24.43 -24.61 3.47
CA ASP A 109 24.61 -23.18 3.19
C ASP A 109 23.32 -22.36 3.40
N ASP A 110 22.17 -23.00 3.33
CA ASP A 110 20.85 -22.39 3.50
C ASP A 110 20.52 -22.09 4.97
N GLN A 111 21.16 -22.77 5.91
CA GLN A 111 20.92 -22.59 7.36
C GLN A 111 21.45 -21.24 7.89
N ARG A 112 22.36 -20.60 7.18
CA ARG A 112 22.92 -19.28 7.55
C ARG A 112 22.18 -18.11 6.91
N ARG A 113 21.28 -18.36 5.94
CA ARG A 113 20.55 -17.33 5.22
C ARG A 113 19.27 -16.98 5.97
N ARG A 114 19.00 -15.69 6.07
CA ARG A 114 17.73 -15.19 6.61
C ARG A 114 16.71 -15.14 5.50
N TYR A 115 15.57 -15.78 5.71
CA TYR A 115 14.43 -15.77 4.82
C TYR A 115 13.38 -14.84 5.37
N TYR A 116 12.65 -14.22 4.46
CA TYR A 116 11.58 -13.28 4.78
C TYR A 116 10.31 -13.69 4.08
N ARG A 117 9.18 -13.43 4.72
CA ARG A 117 7.86 -13.64 4.12
C ARG A 117 6.90 -12.55 4.54
N LEU A 118 5.83 -12.33 3.73
CA LEU A 118 4.76 -11.41 4.10
C LEU A 118 4.04 -11.87 5.37
N THR A 119 3.64 -10.89 6.18
CA THR A 119 2.59 -11.10 7.19
C THR A 119 1.21 -10.89 6.56
N PRO A 120 0.11 -11.27 7.23
CA PRO A 120 -1.23 -10.93 6.77
C PRO A 120 -1.41 -9.41 6.56
N LEU A 121 -0.87 -8.59 7.48
CA LEU A 121 -0.88 -7.13 7.37
C LEU A 121 -0.10 -6.64 6.13
N GLY A 122 1.12 -7.17 5.91
CA GLY A 122 1.92 -6.81 4.74
C GLY A 122 1.26 -7.21 3.43
N ARG A 123 0.57 -8.36 3.39
CA ARG A 123 -0.20 -8.80 2.23
C ARG A 123 -1.38 -7.85 1.95
N GLN A 124 -2.14 -7.49 2.99
CA GLN A 124 -3.26 -6.57 2.84
C GLN A 124 -2.79 -5.21 2.32
N LEU A 125 -1.75 -4.64 2.91
CA LEU A 125 -1.21 -3.35 2.50
C LEU A 125 -0.67 -3.37 1.05
N ALA A 126 -0.05 -4.48 0.63
CA ALA A 126 0.40 -4.65 -0.75
C ALA A 126 -0.79 -4.73 -1.74
N MET A 127 -1.89 -5.41 -1.35
CA MET A 127 -3.11 -5.47 -2.16
C MET A 127 -3.75 -4.08 -2.29
N ASP A 128 -3.89 -3.34 -1.19
CA ASP A 128 -4.48 -2.00 -1.19
C ASP A 128 -3.68 -1.03 -2.09
N GLU A 129 -2.35 -1.13 -2.05
CA GLU A 129 -1.48 -0.33 -2.90
C GLU A 129 -1.57 -0.73 -4.38
N ALA A 130 -1.66 -2.03 -4.68
CA ALA A 130 -1.88 -2.52 -6.04
C ALA A 130 -3.21 -2.00 -6.62
N GLU A 131 -4.29 -2.09 -5.86
CA GLU A 131 -5.59 -1.56 -6.25
C GLU A 131 -5.56 -0.04 -6.45
N ARG A 132 -4.83 0.69 -5.59
CA ARG A 132 -4.64 2.13 -5.74
C ARG A 132 -3.94 2.45 -7.06
N MET A 133 -2.88 1.71 -7.40
CA MET A 133 -2.16 1.88 -8.67
C MET A 133 -3.04 1.53 -9.86
N GLU A 134 -3.85 0.49 -9.80
CA GLU A 134 -4.77 0.12 -10.86
C GLU A 134 -5.79 1.24 -11.15
N ARG A 135 -6.38 1.84 -10.11
CA ARG A 135 -7.27 3.00 -10.26
C ARG A 135 -6.58 4.19 -10.93
N LEU A 136 -5.32 4.47 -10.57
CA LEU A 136 -4.55 5.55 -11.21
C LEU A 136 -4.26 5.26 -12.68
N ILE A 137 -3.93 4.00 -13.00
CA ILE A 137 -3.71 3.56 -14.39
C ILE A 137 -4.99 3.68 -15.20
N ALA A 138 -6.15 3.29 -14.66
CA ALA A 138 -7.46 3.46 -15.31
C ALA A 138 -7.73 4.94 -15.63
N THR A 139 -7.55 5.82 -14.65
CA THR A 139 -7.68 7.26 -14.83
C THR A 139 -6.72 7.82 -15.91
N ALA A 140 -5.47 7.34 -15.90
CA ALA A 140 -4.50 7.78 -16.91
C ALA A 140 -4.86 7.30 -18.32
N ARG A 141 -5.51 6.14 -18.47
CA ARG A 141 -6.06 5.67 -19.75
C ARG A 141 -7.21 6.55 -20.23
N GLU A 142 -8.16 6.87 -19.36
CA GLU A 142 -9.29 7.75 -19.66
C GLU A 142 -8.80 9.13 -20.13
N LYS A 143 -7.74 9.64 -19.53
CA LYS A 143 -7.12 10.92 -19.89
C LYS A 143 -6.14 10.81 -21.06
N HIS A 144 -6.04 9.67 -21.72
CA HIS A 144 -5.11 9.42 -22.85
C HIS A 144 -3.63 9.72 -22.54
N LEU A 145 -3.21 9.60 -21.27
CA LEU A 145 -1.83 9.82 -20.84
C LEU A 145 -0.95 8.58 -20.99
N LEU A 146 -1.55 7.41 -21.18
CA LEU A 146 -0.81 6.17 -21.42
C LEU A 146 -0.69 5.93 -22.93
N LYS A 147 0.54 5.86 -23.42
CA LYS A 147 0.79 5.27 -24.74
C LYS A 147 0.38 3.79 -24.68
N ARG A 148 -0.28 3.28 -25.73
CA ARG A 148 -0.53 1.83 -25.84
C ARG A 148 0.80 1.11 -25.65
N LEU A 149 0.93 0.35 -24.55
CA LEU A 149 2.05 -0.56 -24.41
C LEU A 149 1.96 -1.53 -25.58
N ARG A 150 2.96 -1.53 -26.46
CA ARG A 150 3.10 -2.60 -27.45
C ARG A 150 3.29 -3.90 -26.65
N PRO A 151 2.53 -4.96 -26.95
CA PRO A 151 2.74 -6.23 -26.28
C PRO A 151 4.20 -6.65 -26.45
N VAL A 152 4.80 -7.10 -25.37
CA VAL A 152 6.25 -7.45 -25.26
C VAL A 152 6.64 -8.60 -26.23
N HIS A 153 5.69 -9.20 -26.95
CA HIS A 153 5.89 -10.33 -27.85
C HIS A 153 6.46 -9.99 -29.25
N GLU A 154 6.70 -8.72 -29.57
CA GLU A 154 7.28 -8.34 -30.89
C GLU A 154 8.72 -7.81 -30.83
N ARG A 155 9.51 -8.21 -29.85
CA ARG A 155 10.96 -8.11 -29.97
C ARG A 155 11.49 -9.45 -30.51
N GLN A 156 11.15 -9.75 -31.75
CA GLN A 156 11.89 -10.72 -32.52
C GLN A 156 13.06 -10.03 -33.19
N VAL A 157 14.29 -10.55 -32.84
CA VAL A 157 15.52 -10.70 -33.61
C VAL A 157 16.00 -9.49 -34.42
#